data_7aee55fa935aaecd6b988d91aace62b5
#
_entry.id   7aee55fa935aaecd6b988d91aace62b5
#
_cell.length_a   1.000
_cell.length_b   1.000
_cell.length_c   1.000
_cell.angle_alpha   90.00
_cell.angle_beta   90.00
_cell.angle_gamma   90.00
#
_symmetry.space_group_name_H-M   'P 1'
#
loop_
_entity.id
_entity.type
_entity.pdbx_description
1 polymer ?
#
loop_
_entity_poly.entity_id
_entity_poly.type
_entity_poly.pdbx_seq_one_letter_code
_entity_poly.pdbx_strand_id
1 'polypeptide(L)'
;MVQSLKIILWGEEIGRLAWDVKRRLSYFMYNPAFLKKGLNISPLAAPVDGVGLMPVWGEEAKIYQKLPAFLADSLPDSWGNQLFELWRQQNHLSNTDITPLDKLSFIGKRGMGALEFLPEVSRERKAEKIDIKSLANLAERIFSERENARILPEESVTMQSLLTVGTSAGGRQPKAIVAINRKNGEVRSGQISGLEEFDYYLVKFGNSQYSSAELEMSYYELATMAGINMIDRKSVV
;
A
#
# COMPACT_ATOMS: atom_id res chain seq x y z
N MET A 1 14.60 -0.46 12.53
CA MET A 1 13.40 -0.94 13.24
C MET A 1 12.64 0.24 13.80
N VAL A 2 11.38 0.38 13.45
CA VAL A 2 10.51 1.46 13.92
C VAL A 2 9.86 1.03 15.23
N GLN A 3 10.09 1.80 16.30
CA GLN A 3 9.55 1.47 17.63
C GLN A 3 8.16 2.07 17.87
N SER A 4 7.86 3.19 17.21
CA SER A 4 6.55 3.82 17.30
C SER A 4 6.20 4.58 16.03
N LEU A 5 4.89 4.65 15.74
CA LEU A 5 4.31 5.39 14.63
C LEU A 5 3.26 6.37 15.13
N LYS A 6 3.22 7.54 14.54
CA LYS A 6 2.04 8.40 14.57
C LYS A 6 1.08 7.93 13.49
N ILE A 7 -0.17 7.82 13.83
CA ILE A 7 -1.25 7.48 12.91
C ILE A 7 -1.98 8.77 12.57
N ILE A 8 -2.01 9.09 11.29
CA ILE A 8 -2.65 10.31 10.78
C ILE A 8 -3.89 9.91 9.98
N LEU A 9 -4.96 10.64 10.15
CA LEU A 9 -6.20 10.52 9.39
C LEU A 9 -6.64 11.91 8.96
N TRP A 10 -6.77 12.15 7.65
CA TRP A 10 -7.15 13.45 7.08
C TRP A 10 -6.28 14.60 7.58
N GLY A 11 -4.97 14.37 7.70
CA GLY A 11 -4.00 15.35 8.17
C GLY A 11 -3.91 15.53 9.69
N GLU A 12 -4.69 14.79 10.49
CA GLU A 12 -4.70 14.88 11.95
C GLU A 12 -4.10 13.65 12.63
N GLU A 13 -3.33 13.83 13.68
CA GLU A 13 -2.83 12.74 14.52
C GLU A 13 -3.98 12.14 15.33
N ILE A 14 -4.47 10.96 14.94
CA ILE A 14 -5.53 10.25 15.66
C ILE A 14 -5.00 9.43 16.84
N GLY A 15 -3.73 9.07 16.81
CA GLY A 15 -3.13 8.26 17.87
C GLY A 15 -1.71 7.83 17.54
N ARG A 16 -1.18 6.98 18.42
CA ARG A 16 0.15 6.40 18.31
C ARG A 16 0.12 4.90 18.47
N LEU A 17 0.96 4.23 17.69
CA LEU A 17 1.18 2.81 17.74
C LEU A 17 2.62 2.56 18.16
N ALA A 18 2.84 1.71 19.17
CA ALA A 18 4.16 1.31 19.65
C ALA A 18 4.33 -0.21 19.60
N TRP A 19 5.56 -0.69 19.42
CA TRP A 19 5.89 -2.10 19.40
C TRP A 19 6.71 -2.49 20.64
N ASP A 20 6.20 -3.46 21.39
CA ASP A 20 6.95 -4.08 22.48
C ASP A 20 7.75 -5.27 21.94
N VAL A 21 9.06 -5.09 21.84
CA VAL A 21 9.98 -6.10 21.30
C VAL A 21 9.98 -7.37 22.18
N LYS A 22 9.89 -7.23 23.51
CA LYS A 22 9.94 -8.36 24.44
C LYS A 22 8.67 -9.21 24.37
N ARG A 23 7.52 -8.56 24.34
CA ARG A 23 6.21 -9.22 24.28
C ARG A 23 5.74 -9.54 22.85
N ARG A 24 6.41 -8.96 21.86
CA ARG A 24 6.09 -9.09 20.43
C ARG A 24 4.62 -8.77 20.14
N LEU A 25 4.15 -7.64 20.62
CA LEU A 25 2.81 -7.13 20.39
C LEU A 25 2.81 -5.61 20.28
N SER A 26 1.77 -5.05 19.69
CA SER A 26 1.60 -3.62 19.58
C SER A 26 0.68 -3.07 20.67
N TYR A 27 0.86 -1.78 20.95
CA TYR A 27 -0.01 -0.97 21.78
C TYR A 27 -0.45 0.22 20.97
N PHE A 28 -1.75 0.45 20.92
CA PHE A 28 -2.33 1.65 20.32
C PHE A 28 -2.88 2.55 21.40
N MET A 29 -2.76 3.86 21.22
CA MET A 29 -3.34 4.87 22.09
C MET A 29 -3.85 6.03 21.24
N TYR A 30 -5.11 6.39 21.44
CA TYR A 30 -5.68 7.58 20.80
C TYR A 30 -5.02 8.87 21.28
N ASN A 31 -4.94 9.84 20.37
CA ASN A 31 -4.59 11.21 20.73
C ASN A 31 -5.74 11.85 21.52
N PRO A 32 -5.51 12.41 22.73
CA PRO A 32 -6.54 13.05 23.52
C PRO A 32 -7.28 14.20 22.79
N ALA A 33 -6.60 14.91 21.89
CA ALA A 33 -7.22 15.94 21.08
C ALA A 33 -8.22 15.36 20.07
N PHE A 34 -7.91 14.18 19.49
CA PHE A 34 -8.81 13.49 18.59
C PHE A 34 -10.06 12.97 19.32
N LEU A 35 -9.89 12.40 20.51
CA LEU A 35 -11.01 11.89 21.32
C LEU A 35 -12.07 12.96 21.62
N LYS A 36 -11.66 14.22 21.80
CA LYS A 36 -12.56 15.35 22.04
C LYS A 36 -13.53 15.64 20.89
N LYS A 37 -13.23 15.12 19.69
CA LYS A 37 -14.08 15.28 18.50
C LYS A 37 -15.27 14.33 18.45
N GLY A 38 -15.28 13.31 19.30
CA GLY A 38 -16.35 12.30 19.35
C GLY A 38 -16.42 11.38 18.12
N LEU A 39 -15.39 11.38 17.26
CA LEU A 39 -15.33 10.50 16.08
C LEU A 39 -14.89 9.11 16.51
N ASN A 40 -15.73 8.11 16.26
CA ASN A 40 -15.42 6.70 16.52
C ASN A 40 -15.10 5.99 15.21
N ILE A 41 -13.81 5.88 14.88
CA ILE A 41 -13.32 5.31 13.60
C ILE A 41 -13.28 3.78 13.58
N SER A 42 -13.29 3.14 14.74
CA SER A 42 -13.25 1.69 14.89
C SER A 42 -14.04 1.25 16.13
N PRO A 43 -15.38 1.32 16.09
CA PRO A 43 -16.22 1.15 17.28
C PRO A 43 -16.13 -0.26 17.89
N LEU A 44 -15.80 -1.28 17.11
CA LEU A 44 -15.69 -2.65 17.59
C LEU A 44 -14.28 -3.02 18.07
N ALA A 45 -13.25 -2.65 17.30
CA ALA A 45 -11.88 -3.10 17.57
C ALA A 45 -11.06 -2.10 18.41
N ALA A 46 -11.41 -0.82 18.39
CA ALA A 46 -10.75 0.22 19.14
C ALA A 46 -11.74 1.35 19.50
N PRO A 47 -12.72 1.08 20.40
CA PRO A 47 -13.72 2.07 20.78
C PRO A 47 -13.06 3.26 21.48
N VAL A 48 -13.56 4.46 21.21
CA VAL A 48 -13.02 5.72 21.78
C VAL A 48 -13.29 5.87 23.28
N ASP A 49 -14.22 5.11 23.81
CA ASP A 49 -14.53 5.08 25.25
C ASP A 49 -13.47 4.33 26.07
N GLY A 50 -12.63 3.53 25.40
CA GLY A 50 -11.47 2.86 25.99
C GLY A 50 -10.31 3.83 26.16
N VAL A 51 -10.29 4.58 27.26
CA VAL A 51 -9.19 5.50 27.55
C VAL A 51 -7.94 4.75 27.94
N GLY A 52 -6.85 4.95 27.17
CA GLY A 52 -5.52 4.45 27.54
C GLY A 52 -4.86 3.58 26.48
N LEU A 53 -3.89 2.81 26.93
CA LEU A 53 -3.10 1.89 26.10
C LEU A 53 -3.94 0.65 25.76
N MET A 54 -4.17 0.40 24.49
CA MET A 54 -4.90 -0.76 23.98
C MET A 54 -3.92 -1.81 23.47
N PRO A 55 -3.60 -2.85 24.24
CA PRO A 55 -2.79 -3.95 23.77
C PRO A 55 -3.61 -4.87 22.87
N VAL A 56 -2.94 -5.46 21.88
CA VAL A 56 -3.58 -6.39 20.94
C VAL A 56 -3.24 -7.83 21.34
N TRP A 57 -4.21 -8.53 21.92
CA TRP A 57 -4.05 -9.88 22.48
C TRP A 57 -4.83 -10.95 21.70
N GLY A 58 -4.57 -12.22 22.06
CA GLY A 58 -5.36 -13.37 21.68
C GLY A 58 -5.04 -13.94 20.30
N GLU A 59 -5.81 -14.94 19.89
CA GLU A 59 -5.63 -15.62 18.60
C GLU A 59 -5.93 -14.71 17.40
N GLU A 60 -6.94 -13.87 17.51
CA GLU A 60 -7.27 -12.88 16.48
C GLU A 60 -6.12 -11.92 16.21
N ALA A 61 -5.32 -11.59 17.23
CA ALA A 61 -4.13 -10.78 17.07
C ALA A 61 -3.10 -11.40 16.11
N LYS A 62 -3.08 -12.71 15.94
CA LYS A 62 -2.19 -13.38 14.97
C LYS A 62 -2.60 -13.08 13.55
N ILE A 63 -3.91 -13.08 13.26
CA ILE A 63 -4.48 -12.79 11.95
C ILE A 63 -4.09 -11.36 11.53
N TYR A 64 -4.14 -10.42 12.45
CA TYR A 64 -3.81 -9.02 12.24
C TYR A 64 -2.34 -8.67 12.51
N GLN A 65 -1.45 -9.66 12.56
CA GLN A 65 -0.03 -9.49 12.83
C GLN A 65 0.25 -8.69 14.12
N LYS A 66 -0.59 -8.86 15.16
CA LYS A 66 -0.49 -8.14 16.44
C LYS A 66 -0.76 -6.62 16.33
N LEU A 67 -1.46 -6.19 15.30
CA LEU A 67 -1.96 -4.82 15.13
C LEU A 67 -3.45 -4.73 15.48
N PRO A 68 -3.96 -3.55 15.86
CA PRO A 68 -5.40 -3.29 15.82
C PRO A 68 -5.95 -3.56 14.41
N ALA A 69 -7.10 -4.21 14.31
CA ALA A 69 -7.66 -4.66 13.03
C ALA A 69 -7.74 -3.52 11.98
N PHE A 70 -8.20 -2.34 12.38
CA PHE A 70 -8.33 -1.18 11.49
C PHE A 70 -6.98 -0.64 10.96
N LEU A 71 -5.87 -0.91 11.65
CA LEU A 71 -4.52 -0.58 11.18
C LEU A 71 -3.93 -1.71 10.32
N ALA A 72 -4.28 -2.97 10.65
CA ALA A 72 -3.78 -4.14 9.95
C ALA A 72 -4.23 -4.19 8.48
N ASP A 73 -5.40 -3.62 8.17
CA ASP A 73 -5.91 -3.49 6.80
C ASP A 73 -5.02 -2.64 5.89
N SER A 74 -4.20 -1.77 6.48
CA SER A 74 -3.21 -0.97 5.74
C SER A 74 -1.88 -1.71 5.49
N LEU A 75 -1.71 -2.92 6.01
CA LEU A 75 -0.49 -3.70 5.73
C LEU A 75 -0.39 -4.06 4.24
N PRO A 76 0.85 -4.17 3.73
CA PRO A 76 1.04 -4.64 2.36
C PRO A 76 0.42 -6.04 2.18
N ASP A 77 -0.28 -6.22 1.10
CA ASP A 77 -0.77 -7.53 0.63
C ASP A 77 0.36 -8.42 0.08
N SER A 78 0.02 -9.49 -0.62
CA SER A 78 1.02 -10.40 -1.21
C SER A 78 1.97 -9.70 -2.17
N TRP A 79 1.44 -8.82 -3.05
CA TRP A 79 2.24 -8.05 -3.98
C TRP A 79 3.07 -6.98 -3.27
N GLY A 80 2.43 -6.21 -2.41
CA GLY A 80 3.10 -5.17 -1.61
C GLY A 80 4.18 -5.73 -0.69
N ASN A 81 3.99 -6.93 -0.12
CA ASN A 81 5.03 -7.62 0.67
C ASN A 81 6.23 -8.02 -0.20
N GLN A 82 6.00 -8.47 -1.44
CA GLN A 82 7.08 -8.78 -2.37
C GLN A 82 7.94 -7.54 -2.68
N LEU A 83 7.29 -6.41 -2.93
CA LEU A 83 7.98 -5.13 -3.12
C LEU A 83 8.71 -4.65 -1.85
N PHE A 84 8.11 -4.84 -0.68
CA PHE A 84 8.75 -4.54 0.61
C PHE A 84 10.03 -5.35 0.80
N GLU A 85 10.01 -6.66 0.50
CA GLU A 85 11.17 -7.51 0.61
C GLU A 85 12.31 -7.10 -0.33
N LEU A 86 12.00 -6.74 -1.56
CA LEU A 86 13.00 -6.21 -2.51
C LEU A 86 13.58 -4.88 -2.04
N TRP A 87 12.74 -3.98 -1.55
CA TRP A 87 13.19 -2.72 -0.95
C TRP A 87 14.11 -2.96 0.24
N ARG A 88 13.75 -3.89 1.12
CA ARG A 88 14.54 -4.27 2.28
C ARG A 88 15.92 -4.81 1.88
N GLN A 89 15.98 -5.68 0.89
CA GLN A 89 17.23 -6.23 0.36
C GLN A 89 18.13 -5.13 -0.22
N GLN A 90 17.57 -4.21 -1.01
CA GLN A 90 18.31 -3.06 -1.56
C GLN A 90 18.89 -2.13 -0.47
N ASN A 91 18.20 -2.03 0.66
CA ASN A 91 18.64 -1.21 1.79
C ASN A 91 19.46 -1.99 2.83
N HIS A 92 19.84 -3.24 2.53
CA HIS A 92 20.64 -4.12 3.40
C HIS A 92 20.04 -4.31 4.82
N LEU A 93 18.72 -4.29 4.95
CA LEU A 93 18.04 -4.46 6.22
C LEU A 93 17.91 -5.95 6.55
N SER A 94 18.25 -6.32 7.80
CA SER A 94 18.11 -7.68 8.30
C SER A 94 16.65 -8.14 8.30
N ASN A 95 16.42 -9.43 8.05
CA ASN A 95 15.08 -10.02 8.10
C ASN A 95 14.65 -10.42 9.53
N THR A 96 15.61 -10.52 10.44
CA THR A 96 15.36 -11.07 11.79
C THR A 96 14.54 -10.17 12.71
N ASP A 97 14.49 -8.87 12.39
CA ASP A 97 13.93 -7.85 13.28
C ASP A 97 12.76 -7.05 12.67
N ILE A 98 12.24 -7.52 11.54
CA ILE A 98 11.11 -6.84 10.88
C ILE A 98 9.84 -6.97 11.71
N THR A 99 9.21 -5.85 11.98
CA THR A 99 7.95 -5.73 12.70
C THR A 99 6.82 -5.26 11.75
N PRO A 100 5.55 -5.44 12.13
CA PRO A 100 4.44 -4.85 11.39
C PRO A 100 4.54 -3.31 11.29
N LEU A 101 5.16 -2.65 12.28
CA LEU A 101 5.37 -1.21 12.24
C LEU A 101 6.34 -0.79 11.13
N ASP A 102 7.35 -1.61 10.84
CA ASP A 102 8.28 -1.33 9.73
C ASP A 102 7.55 -1.38 8.39
N LYS A 103 6.61 -2.32 8.22
CA LYS A 103 5.77 -2.41 7.03
C LYS A 103 4.81 -1.23 6.90
N LEU A 104 4.16 -0.81 7.99
CA LEU A 104 3.31 0.39 8.00
C LEU A 104 4.12 1.66 7.70
N SER A 105 5.32 1.79 8.28
CA SER A 105 6.24 2.89 8.01
C SER A 105 6.71 2.90 6.55
N PHE A 106 6.89 1.71 5.94
CA PHE A 106 7.17 1.60 4.51
C PHE A 106 5.99 2.05 3.65
N ILE A 107 4.76 1.76 4.04
CA ILE A 107 3.56 2.31 3.38
C ILE A 107 3.53 3.84 3.54
N GLY A 108 3.77 4.34 4.75
CA GLY A 108 3.83 5.78 5.03
C GLY A 108 2.54 6.50 4.64
N LYS A 109 2.65 7.46 3.72
CA LYS A 109 1.52 8.23 3.16
C LYS A 109 0.95 7.64 1.88
N ARG A 110 1.52 6.55 1.38
CA ARG A 110 1.18 5.95 0.07
C ARG A 110 0.06 4.93 0.12
N GLY A 111 -0.59 4.74 1.28
CA GLY A 111 -1.74 3.86 1.42
C GLY A 111 -2.92 4.34 0.57
N MET A 112 -3.71 3.40 0.02
CA MET A 112 -4.96 3.74 -0.67
C MET A 112 -6.05 4.24 0.28
N GLY A 113 -5.95 3.88 1.56
CA GLY A 113 -6.87 4.33 2.60
C GLY A 113 -6.55 5.74 3.08
N ALA A 114 -7.35 6.24 4.02
CA ALA A 114 -7.17 7.55 4.60
C ALA A 114 -6.11 7.61 5.71
N LEU A 115 -5.55 6.47 6.10
CA LEU A 115 -4.55 6.39 7.17
C LEU A 115 -3.14 6.60 6.62
N GLU A 116 -2.38 7.45 7.31
CA GLU A 116 -0.96 7.69 7.04
C GLU A 116 -0.12 7.30 8.28
N PHE A 117 1.10 6.85 8.05
CA PHE A 117 1.98 6.32 9.09
C PHE A 117 3.31 7.08 9.11
N LEU A 118 3.65 7.72 10.24
CA LEU A 118 4.88 8.50 10.39
C LEU A 118 5.74 8.00 11.57
N PRO A 119 7.08 7.91 11.44
CA PRO A 119 7.86 8.33 10.29
C PRO A 119 7.70 7.39 9.09
N GLU A 120 7.78 7.95 7.90
CA GLU A 120 7.87 7.20 6.65
C GLU A 120 9.34 6.84 6.37
N VAL A 121 9.63 5.57 6.11
CA VAL A 121 11.02 5.11 5.84
C VAL A 121 11.37 5.11 4.36
N SER A 122 10.37 5.08 3.49
CA SER A 122 10.57 5.26 2.06
C SER A 122 10.52 6.76 1.74
N ARG A 123 11.61 7.29 1.21
CA ARG A 123 11.64 8.72 0.85
C ARG A 123 10.71 9.01 -0.32
N GLU A 124 9.82 10.00 -0.15
CA GLU A 124 9.11 10.60 -1.26
C GLU A 124 10.12 11.14 -2.28
N ARG A 125 10.03 10.68 -3.53
CA ARG A 125 10.64 11.35 -4.66
C ARG A 125 9.58 12.20 -5.34
N LYS A 126 10.01 13.35 -5.91
CA LYS A 126 9.16 14.22 -6.71
C LYS A 126 8.50 13.40 -7.83
N ALA A 127 7.32 13.87 -8.27
CA ALA A 127 6.56 13.29 -9.37
C ALA A 127 7.41 13.19 -10.65
N GLU A 128 8.16 12.11 -10.78
CA GLU A 128 8.92 11.80 -11.99
C GLU A 128 7.97 11.16 -13.02
N LYS A 129 8.28 11.40 -14.28
CA LYS A 129 7.59 10.75 -15.40
C LYS A 129 7.81 9.24 -15.32
N ILE A 130 6.74 8.47 -15.44
CA ILE A 130 6.76 7.02 -15.32
C ILE A 130 6.61 6.40 -16.72
N ASP A 131 7.47 5.42 -17.03
CA ASP A 131 7.31 4.55 -18.17
C ASP A 131 6.52 3.29 -17.78
N ILE A 132 5.27 3.22 -18.19
CA ILE A 132 4.38 2.09 -17.89
C ILE A 132 4.94 0.77 -18.45
N LYS A 133 5.56 0.78 -19.64
CA LYS A 133 6.10 -0.46 -20.24
C LYS A 133 7.24 -1.02 -19.42
N SER A 134 8.17 -0.17 -19.01
CA SER A 134 9.26 -0.59 -18.12
C SER A 134 8.75 -1.08 -16.77
N LEU A 135 7.72 -0.43 -16.21
CA LEU A 135 7.07 -0.91 -14.98
C LEU A 135 6.42 -2.27 -15.17
N ALA A 136 5.70 -2.48 -16.26
CA ALA A 136 5.02 -3.74 -16.55
C ALA A 136 6.01 -4.89 -16.67
N ASN A 137 7.08 -4.72 -17.44
CA ASN A 137 8.13 -5.71 -17.63
C ASN A 137 8.80 -6.08 -16.30
N LEU A 138 9.15 -5.09 -15.49
CA LEU A 138 9.76 -5.32 -14.17
C LEU A 138 8.78 -6.02 -13.22
N ALA A 139 7.53 -5.59 -13.19
CA ALA A 139 6.50 -6.19 -12.34
C ALA A 139 6.22 -7.66 -12.71
N GLU A 140 6.14 -7.99 -14.01
CA GLU A 140 5.97 -9.36 -14.50
C GLU A 140 7.15 -10.24 -14.11
N ARG A 141 8.39 -9.76 -14.28
CA ARG A 141 9.58 -10.47 -13.87
C ARG A 141 9.62 -10.73 -12.36
N ILE A 142 9.40 -9.71 -11.55
CA ILE A 142 9.34 -9.85 -10.09
C ILE A 142 8.26 -10.86 -9.69
N PHE A 143 7.09 -10.81 -10.32
CA PHE A 143 5.99 -11.71 -10.02
C PHE A 143 6.27 -13.15 -10.40
N SER A 144 6.96 -13.40 -11.51
CA SER A 144 7.33 -14.73 -11.97
C SER A 144 8.45 -15.36 -11.14
N GLU A 145 9.49 -14.58 -10.81
CA GLU A 145 10.65 -15.03 -10.04
C GLU A 145 10.39 -15.14 -8.54
N ARG A 146 9.36 -14.43 -8.03
CA ARG A 146 8.96 -14.44 -6.61
C ARG A 146 10.12 -14.16 -5.65
N GLU A 147 10.42 -15.12 -4.76
CA GLU A 147 11.47 -14.99 -3.75
C GLU A 147 12.89 -14.94 -4.35
N ASN A 148 13.07 -15.39 -5.59
CA ASN A 148 14.33 -15.35 -6.29
C ASN A 148 14.57 -14.03 -7.05
N ALA A 149 13.56 -13.16 -7.11
CA ALA A 149 13.67 -11.89 -7.82
C ALA A 149 14.78 -11.02 -7.22
N ARG A 150 15.62 -10.47 -8.10
CA ARG A 150 16.67 -9.52 -7.74
C ARG A 150 16.60 -8.33 -8.67
N ILE A 151 16.86 -7.16 -8.15
CA ILE A 151 16.87 -5.93 -8.95
C ILE A 151 18.25 -5.75 -9.55
N LEU A 152 18.28 -5.64 -10.86
CA LEU A 152 19.51 -5.36 -11.61
C LEU A 152 19.87 -3.85 -11.48
N PRO A 153 21.14 -3.47 -11.59
CA PRO A 153 21.56 -2.06 -11.47
C PRO A 153 20.78 -1.12 -12.41
N GLU A 154 20.56 -1.54 -13.66
CA GLU A 154 19.81 -0.79 -14.68
C GLU A 154 18.32 -0.62 -14.37
N GLU A 155 17.76 -1.49 -13.55
CA GLU A 155 16.36 -1.45 -13.12
C GLU A 155 16.12 -0.55 -11.91
N SER A 156 17.16 0.00 -11.31
CA SER A 156 17.08 0.76 -10.05
C SER A 156 16.07 1.92 -10.12
N VAL A 157 16.03 2.67 -11.22
CA VAL A 157 15.09 3.78 -11.41
C VAL A 157 13.66 3.26 -11.55
N THR A 158 13.46 2.24 -12.39
CA THR A 158 12.15 1.61 -12.58
C THR A 158 11.62 0.99 -11.29
N MET A 159 12.49 0.35 -10.50
CA MET A 159 12.14 -0.20 -9.19
C MET A 159 11.72 0.89 -8.21
N GLN A 160 12.38 2.04 -8.18
CA GLN A 160 11.97 3.16 -7.34
C GLN A 160 10.58 3.67 -7.74
N SER A 161 10.31 3.77 -9.04
CA SER A 161 8.98 4.14 -9.53
C SER A 161 7.94 3.09 -9.12
N LEU A 162 8.25 1.79 -9.27
CA LEU A 162 7.37 0.70 -8.89
C LEU A 162 7.09 0.68 -7.37
N LEU A 163 8.09 0.92 -6.53
CA LEU A 163 7.91 1.07 -5.09
C LEU A 163 6.99 2.24 -4.74
N THR A 164 7.06 3.31 -5.52
CA THR A 164 6.21 4.49 -5.29
C THR A 164 4.75 4.23 -5.63
N VAL A 165 4.45 3.47 -6.67
CA VAL A 165 3.08 3.31 -7.20
C VAL A 165 2.43 1.96 -6.90
N GLY A 166 3.22 0.93 -6.54
CA GLY A 166 2.78 -0.47 -6.49
C GLY A 166 2.42 -1.02 -5.11
N THR A 167 2.62 -0.27 -4.04
CA THR A 167 2.64 -0.86 -2.68
C THR A 167 1.31 -0.88 -1.94
N SER A 168 0.26 -0.22 -2.43
CA SER A 168 -0.92 0.11 -1.62
C SER A 168 -2.25 -0.44 -2.10
N ALA A 169 -2.32 -1.00 -3.31
CA ALA A 169 -3.58 -1.49 -3.87
C ALA A 169 -3.73 -2.99 -3.61
N GLY A 170 -4.55 -3.37 -2.65
CA GLY A 170 -4.75 -4.74 -2.18
C GLY A 170 -4.88 -5.82 -3.27
N GLY A 171 -4.42 -7.05 -2.98
CA GLY A 171 -4.53 -8.24 -3.81
C GLY A 171 -3.20 -8.81 -4.31
N ARG A 172 -3.24 -10.02 -4.85
CA ARG A 172 -2.06 -10.81 -5.21
C ARG A 172 -1.40 -10.39 -6.53
N GLN A 173 -2.19 -9.86 -7.46
CA GLN A 173 -1.72 -9.52 -8.81
C GLN A 173 -0.92 -8.20 -8.79
N PRO A 174 0.18 -8.12 -9.56
CA PRO A 174 0.95 -6.89 -9.72
C PRO A 174 0.07 -5.75 -10.23
N LYS A 175 0.17 -4.60 -9.57
CA LYS A 175 -0.62 -3.41 -9.90
C LYS A 175 0.07 -2.14 -9.47
N ALA A 176 -0.37 -1.02 -10.04
CA ALA A 176 0.14 0.30 -9.72
C ALA A 176 -0.98 1.35 -9.75
N ILE A 177 -0.86 2.37 -8.91
CA ILE A 177 -1.73 3.54 -8.96
C ILE A 177 -0.98 4.63 -9.73
N VAL A 178 -1.54 5.02 -10.86
CA VAL A 178 -0.94 6.03 -11.73
C VAL A 178 -1.91 7.16 -12.01
N ALA A 179 -1.37 8.33 -12.33
CA ALA A 179 -2.10 9.47 -12.85
C ALA A 179 -1.67 9.70 -14.31
N ILE A 180 -2.63 9.81 -15.22
CA ILE A 180 -2.38 9.98 -16.65
C ILE A 180 -2.94 11.33 -17.09
N ASN A 181 -2.10 12.16 -17.67
CA ASN A 181 -2.50 13.46 -18.19
C ASN A 181 -3.42 13.30 -19.42
N ARG A 182 -4.61 13.92 -19.35
CA ARG A 182 -5.64 13.83 -20.40
C ARG A 182 -5.21 14.36 -21.77
N LYS A 183 -4.26 15.32 -21.79
CA LYS A 183 -3.89 16.03 -23.00
C LYS A 183 -2.73 15.37 -23.75
N ASN A 184 -1.72 14.91 -23.01
CA ASN A 184 -0.47 14.45 -23.60
C ASN A 184 -0.09 13.00 -23.26
N GLY A 185 -0.92 12.31 -22.44
CA GLY A 185 -0.67 10.92 -22.02
C GLY A 185 0.51 10.75 -21.05
N GLU A 186 1.05 11.84 -20.49
CA GLU A 186 2.13 11.75 -19.49
C GLU A 186 1.66 10.98 -18.25
N VAL A 187 2.49 10.04 -17.80
CA VAL A 187 2.19 9.20 -16.64
C VAL A 187 3.04 9.63 -15.46
N ARG A 188 2.39 9.76 -14.31
CA ARG A 188 3.00 10.05 -13.00
C ARG A 188 2.46 9.13 -11.91
N SER A 189 3.04 9.20 -10.71
CA SER A 189 2.47 8.51 -9.56
C SER A 189 1.07 9.00 -9.24
N GLY A 190 0.12 8.08 -9.12
CA GLY A 190 -1.24 8.37 -8.70
C GLY A 190 -1.40 8.60 -7.19
N GLN A 191 -0.32 8.53 -6.42
CA GLN A 191 -0.31 8.79 -4.98
C GLN A 191 0.05 10.24 -4.63
N ILE A 192 0.18 11.11 -5.64
CA ILE A 192 0.46 12.53 -5.49
C ILE A 192 -0.84 13.30 -5.71
N SER A 193 -1.17 14.18 -4.76
CA SER A 193 -2.30 15.10 -4.88
C SER A 193 -1.96 16.33 -5.72
N GLY A 194 -2.99 17.02 -6.21
CA GLY A 194 -2.83 18.30 -6.93
C GLY A 194 -2.52 18.19 -8.41
N LEU A 195 -2.84 17.06 -9.04
CA LEU A 195 -2.69 16.83 -10.47
C LEU A 195 -4.05 17.05 -11.18
N GLU A 196 -4.54 18.31 -11.28
CA GLU A 196 -5.88 18.64 -11.78
C GLU A 196 -6.13 18.24 -13.24
N GLU A 197 -5.08 18.14 -14.06
CA GLU A 197 -5.17 17.74 -15.46
C GLU A 197 -5.01 16.23 -15.69
N PHE A 198 -4.93 15.46 -14.62
CA PHE A 198 -4.69 14.02 -14.66
C PHE A 198 -5.91 13.24 -14.22
N ASP A 199 -6.16 12.10 -14.85
CA ASP A 199 -7.07 11.07 -14.37
C ASP A 199 -6.29 9.99 -13.63
N TYR A 200 -6.89 9.45 -12.57
CA TYR A 200 -6.26 8.44 -11.73
C TYR A 200 -6.74 7.04 -12.13
N TYR A 201 -5.79 6.12 -12.26
CA TYR A 201 -6.05 4.75 -12.67
C TYR A 201 -5.36 3.75 -11.75
N LEU A 202 -6.07 2.65 -11.49
CA LEU A 202 -5.46 1.42 -10.99
C LEU A 202 -5.09 0.57 -12.21
N VAL A 203 -3.79 0.51 -12.52
CA VAL A 203 -3.27 -0.33 -13.58
C VAL A 203 -2.95 -1.70 -13.00
N LYS A 204 -3.51 -2.77 -13.56
CA LYS A 204 -3.12 -4.14 -13.29
C LYS A 204 -2.19 -4.61 -14.41
N PHE A 205 -1.04 -5.14 -14.02
CA PHE A 205 -0.12 -5.71 -14.98
C PHE A 205 -0.57 -7.14 -15.29
N GLY A 206 -0.82 -7.41 -16.57
CA GLY A 206 -1.23 -8.72 -17.05
C GLY A 206 -0.15 -9.76 -16.82
N ASN A 207 -0.55 -11.02 -16.75
CA ASN A 207 0.35 -12.15 -16.84
C ASN A 207 0.19 -12.73 -18.24
N SER A 208 1.22 -12.63 -19.07
CA SER A 208 1.23 -13.12 -20.44
C SER A 208 0.91 -14.63 -20.54
N GLN A 209 1.23 -15.38 -19.50
CA GLN A 209 0.97 -16.83 -19.46
C GLN A 209 -0.52 -17.18 -19.35
N TYR A 210 -1.35 -16.32 -18.76
CA TYR A 210 -2.75 -16.62 -18.44
C TYR A 210 -3.76 -15.67 -19.10
N SER A 211 -3.32 -14.75 -19.97
CA SER A 211 -4.20 -13.75 -20.61
C SER A 211 -5.17 -13.08 -19.63
N SER A 212 -4.68 -12.77 -18.42
CA SER A 212 -5.55 -12.32 -17.32
C SER A 212 -6.20 -10.97 -17.58
N ALA A 213 -5.52 -10.10 -18.34
CA ALA A 213 -6.04 -8.78 -18.68
C ALA A 213 -7.19 -8.89 -19.68
N GLU A 214 -7.03 -9.71 -20.70
CA GLU A 214 -8.06 -9.99 -21.72
C GLU A 214 -9.28 -10.65 -21.11
N LEU A 215 -9.06 -11.59 -20.18
CA LEU A 215 -10.14 -12.25 -19.47
C LEU A 215 -10.93 -11.27 -18.60
N GLU A 216 -10.26 -10.42 -17.82
CA GLU A 216 -10.93 -9.38 -17.03
C GLU A 216 -11.70 -8.39 -17.91
N MET A 217 -11.16 -8.01 -19.08
CA MET A 217 -11.84 -7.13 -20.01
C MET A 217 -13.10 -7.79 -20.60
N SER A 218 -13.01 -9.06 -20.99
CA SER A 218 -14.15 -9.82 -21.49
C SER A 218 -15.29 -9.92 -20.45
N TYR A 219 -14.96 -10.16 -19.18
CA TYR A 219 -15.95 -10.13 -18.11
C TYR A 219 -16.58 -8.76 -17.91
N TYR A 220 -15.81 -7.70 -18.03
CA TYR A 220 -16.34 -6.33 -17.98
C TYR A 220 -17.34 -6.07 -19.11
N GLU A 221 -17.00 -6.43 -20.34
CA GLU A 221 -17.89 -6.28 -21.50
C GLU A 221 -19.18 -7.07 -21.33
N LEU A 222 -19.08 -8.35 -20.93
CA LEU A 222 -20.24 -9.19 -20.68
C LEU A 222 -21.15 -8.64 -19.58
N ALA A 223 -20.57 -8.15 -18.48
CA ALA A 223 -21.32 -7.54 -17.38
C ALA A 223 -22.06 -6.26 -17.86
N THR A 224 -21.38 -5.44 -18.64
CA THR A 224 -21.96 -4.22 -19.20
C THR A 224 -23.10 -4.55 -20.17
N MET A 225 -22.92 -5.54 -21.04
CA MET A 225 -23.98 -6.04 -21.94
C MET A 225 -25.18 -6.59 -21.17
N ALA A 226 -24.96 -7.19 -20.00
CA ALA A 226 -26.02 -7.66 -19.10
C ALA A 226 -26.69 -6.53 -18.29
N GLY A 227 -26.32 -5.28 -18.50
CA GLY A 227 -26.89 -4.12 -17.82
C GLY A 227 -26.33 -3.89 -16.41
N ILE A 228 -25.23 -4.55 -16.04
CA ILE A 228 -24.54 -4.32 -14.76
C ILE A 228 -23.69 -3.06 -14.87
N ASN A 229 -23.95 -2.09 -13.98
CA ASN A 229 -23.15 -0.87 -13.91
C ASN A 229 -21.81 -1.18 -13.23
N MET A 230 -20.73 -1.08 -14.00
CA MET A 230 -19.37 -1.29 -13.52
C MET A 230 -18.52 -0.03 -13.73
N ILE A 231 -17.46 0.11 -12.91
CA ILE A 231 -16.44 1.14 -13.11
C ILE A 231 -15.79 0.95 -14.48
N ASP A 232 -15.64 2.06 -15.23
CA ASP A 232 -15.02 2.07 -16.56
C ASP A 232 -13.64 1.42 -16.55
N ARG A 233 -13.37 0.60 -17.53
CA ARG A 233 -12.10 -0.11 -17.73
C ARG A 233 -11.56 0.19 -19.12
N LYS A 234 -10.25 0.34 -19.21
CA LYS A 234 -9.54 0.57 -20.48
C LYS A 234 -8.36 -0.38 -20.56
N SER A 235 -8.19 -0.99 -21.74
CA SER A 235 -6.96 -1.69 -22.04
C SER A 235 -5.90 -0.66 -22.41
N VAL A 236 -4.76 -0.71 -21.73
CA VAL A 236 -3.56 0.05 -22.07
C VAL A 236 -2.58 -0.94 -22.69
N VAL A 237 -2.42 -0.87 -24.00
CA VAL A 237 -1.48 -1.71 -24.76
C VAL A 237 -0.13 -1.00 -24.88
#